data_906bb8a9e309f2cfab78349e8ec0a159
#
_entry.id   906bb8a9e309f2cfab78349e8ec0a159
#
_cell.length_a   1.000
_cell.length_b   1.000
_cell.length_c   1.000
_cell.angle_alpha   90.00
_cell.angle_beta   90.00
_cell.angle_gamma   90.00
#
_symmetry.space_group_name_H-M   'P 1'
#
loop_
_entity.id
_entity.type
_entity.pdbx_description
1 polymer ?
#
loop_
_entity_poly.entity_id
_entity_poly.type
_entity_poly.pdbx_seq_one_letter_code
_entity_poly.pdbx_strand_id
1 'polypeptide(L)'
;MKNEILRLRIAELLGDGRLPVRHNCVVSAGYGEALPCDVCGELITADEVQYDFADDAGRILHLHLNCHQAWQNALADVQVGNQR
;
A
#
# COMPACT_ATOMS: atom_id res chain seq x y z
N MET A 1 -9.94 -2.36 9.41
CA MET A 1 -10.25 -3.34 8.36
C MET A 1 -9.65 -4.69 8.74
N LYS A 2 -10.40 -5.77 8.57
CA LYS A 2 -9.89 -7.10 8.88
C LYS A 2 -8.84 -7.52 7.87
N ASN A 3 -7.87 -8.34 8.31
CA ASN A 3 -6.75 -8.74 7.48
C ASN A 3 -7.16 -9.40 6.16
N GLU A 4 -8.18 -10.25 6.20
CA GLU A 4 -8.66 -10.94 4.99
C GLU A 4 -9.23 -9.95 3.97
N ILE A 5 -10.02 -8.99 4.43
CA ILE A 5 -10.60 -7.96 3.57
C ILE A 5 -9.49 -7.10 2.98
N LEU A 6 -8.49 -6.76 3.79
CA LEU A 6 -7.36 -5.97 3.36
C LEU A 6 -6.56 -6.70 2.28
N ARG A 7 -6.31 -7.98 2.45
CA ARG A 7 -5.59 -8.80 1.47
C ARG A 7 -6.33 -8.86 0.14
N LEU A 8 -7.64 -9.05 0.18
CA LEU A 8 -8.47 -9.07 -1.03
C LEU A 8 -8.44 -7.71 -1.72
N ARG A 9 -8.53 -6.64 -0.96
CA ARG A 9 -8.47 -5.29 -1.52
C ARG A 9 -7.14 -5.04 -2.22
N ILE A 10 -6.04 -5.45 -1.60
CA ILE A 10 -4.70 -5.29 -2.18
C ILE A 10 -4.59 -6.10 -3.48
N ALA A 11 -5.10 -7.33 -3.49
CA ALA A 11 -5.07 -8.16 -4.68
C ALA A 11 -5.83 -7.50 -5.84
N GLU A 12 -7.00 -6.89 -5.56
CA GLU A 12 -7.75 -6.15 -6.55
C GLU A 12 -6.96 -4.95 -7.09
N LEU A 13 -6.35 -4.19 -6.21
CA LEU A 13 -5.59 -3.00 -6.60
C LEU A 13 -4.35 -3.35 -7.40
N LEU A 14 -3.69 -4.46 -7.07
CA LEU A 14 -2.56 -4.96 -7.86
C LEU A 14 -3.03 -5.41 -9.25
N GLY A 15 -4.16 -6.10 -9.31
CA GLY A 15 -4.71 -6.55 -10.57
C GLY A 15 -5.16 -5.41 -11.47
N ASP A 16 -5.67 -4.32 -10.88
CA ASP A 16 -6.14 -3.14 -11.62
C ASP A 16 -5.00 -2.18 -12.00
N GLY A 17 -3.79 -2.43 -11.51
CA GLY A 17 -2.67 -1.52 -11.75
C GLY A 17 -2.67 -0.28 -10.88
N ARG A 18 -3.52 -0.21 -9.85
CA ARG A 18 -3.58 0.94 -8.94
C ARG A 18 -2.47 0.91 -7.90
N LEU A 19 -1.98 -0.29 -7.55
CA LEU A 19 -0.81 -0.46 -6.72
C LEU A 19 0.31 -1.05 -7.55
N PRO A 20 1.57 -0.57 -7.36
CA PRO A 20 2.70 -1.14 -8.09
C PRO A 20 2.94 -2.59 -7.70
N VAL A 21 3.36 -3.40 -8.67
CA VAL A 21 3.77 -4.79 -8.42
C VAL A 21 5.20 -4.88 -7.88
N ARG A 22 5.90 -3.76 -7.85
CA ARG A 22 7.23 -3.65 -7.29
C ARG A 22 7.21 -2.72 -6.10
N HIS A 23 8.02 -3.03 -5.11
CA HIS A 23 8.19 -2.15 -3.96
C HIS A 23 9.18 -1.06 -4.34
N ASN A 24 8.65 0.08 -4.78
CA ASN A 24 9.46 1.24 -5.11
C ASN A 24 9.94 1.95 -3.85
N CYS A 25 10.80 2.92 -4.01
CA CYS A 25 11.32 3.68 -2.89
C CYS A 25 10.21 4.41 -2.16
N VAL A 26 10.22 4.33 -0.83
CA VAL A 26 9.36 5.17 0.00
C VAL A 26 9.85 6.61 -0.17
N VAL A 27 8.94 7.51 -0.53
CA VAL A 27 9.26 8.93 -0.67
C VAL A 27 9.43 9.56 0.70
N SER A 28 8.50 9.28 1.60
CA SER A 28 8.58 9.76 2.97
C SER A 28 7.71 8.92 3.90
N ALA A 29 7.99 9.02 5.19
CA ALA A 29 7.17 8.42 6.22
C ALA A 29 7.06 9.45 7.36
N GLY A 30 5.87 9.57 7.94
CA GLY A 30 5.63 10.54 9.00
C GLY A 30 4.24 10.39 9.56
N TYR A 31 3.76 11.43 10.23
CA TYR A 31 2.41 11.43 10.77
C TYR A 31 1.39 11.73 9.69
N GLY A 32 0.17 11.21 9.89
CA GLY A 32 -0.91 11.39 8.93
C GLY A 32 -1.30 12.84 8.71
N GLU A 33 -1.74 13.12 7.50
CA GLU A 33 -2.12 14.46 7.07
C GLU A 33 -3.62 14.56 6.75
N ALA A 34 -4.41 13.65 7.30
CA ALA A 34 -5.85 13.54 7.06
C ALA A 34 -6.18 13.30 5.58
N LEU A 35 -5.29 12.57 4.90
CA LEU A 35 -5.49 12.16 3.51
C LEU A 35 -6.05 10.75 3.47
N PRO A 36 -6.86 10.41 2.45
CA PRO A 36 -7.37 9.05 2.33
C PRO A 36 -6.24 8.07 1.96
N CYS A 37 -6.27 6.89 2.59
CA CYS A 37 -5.37 5.81 2.26
C CYS A 37 -5.76 5.23 0.89
N ASP A 38 -4.79 5.03 0.01
CA ASP A 38 -5.05 4.50 -1.33
C ASP A 38 -5.41 3.02 -1.35
N VAL A 39 -5.29 2.33 -0.22
CA VAL A 39 -5.69 0.92 -0.11
C VAL A 39 -7.08 0.79 0.52
N CYS A 40 -7.26 1.26 1.75
CA CYS A 40 -8.52 1.05 2.47
C CYS A 40 -9.53 2.18 2.28
N GLY A 41 -9.10 3.33 1.79
CA GLY A 41 -9.99 4.48 1.57
C GLY A 41 -10.28 5.29 2.81
N GLU A 42 -9.85 4.86 3.98
CA GLU A 42 -10.07 5.59 5.22
C GLU A 42 -9.00 6.66 5.41
N LEU A 43 -9.34 7.71 6.14
CA LEU A 43 -8.39 8.79 6.41
C LEU A 43 -7.24 8.31 7.28
N ILE A 44 -6.05 8.80 6.97
CA ILE A 44 -4.85 8.57 7.78
C ILE A 44 -4.78 9.72 8.77
N THR A 45 -5.13 9.45 10.03
CA THR A 45 -5.23 10.49 11.04
C THR A 45 -3.86 10.96 11.52
N ALA A 46 -3.81 12.09 12.22
CA ALA A 46 -2.56 12.71 12.64
C ALA A 46 -1.77 11.86 13.65
N ASP A 47 -2.41 10.92 14.32
CA ASP A 47 -1.77 10.01 15.27
C ASP A 47 -1.36 8.67 14.65
N GLU A 48 -1.60 8.50 13.35
CA GLU A 48 -1.21 7.31 12.62
C GLU A 48 0.00 7.59 11.75
N VAL A 49 0.75 6.54 11.43
CA VAL A 49 1.89 6.66 10.51
C VAL A 49 1.37 6.63 9.07
N GLN A 50 1.84 7.57 8.28
CA GLN A 50 1.55 7.66 6.86
C GLN A 50 2.81 7.36 6.05
N TYR A 51 2.70 6.46 5.09
CA TYR A 51 3.75 6.20 4.12
C TYR A 51 3.36 6.79 2.77
N ASP A 52 4.27 7.58 2.20
CA ASP A 52 4.10 8.16 0.87
C ASP A 52 5.14 7.56 -0.06
N PHE A 53 4.73 7.14 -1.25
CA PHE A 53 5.68 6.71 -2.27
C PHE A 53 5.12 6.92 -3.66
N ALA A 54 6.05 7.07 -4.60
CA ALA A 54 5.70 7.30 -5.99
C ALA A 54 5.49 5.96 -6.71
N ASP A 55 4.44 5.90 -7.55
CA ASP A 55 4.27 4.79 -8.46
C ASP A 55 5.11 5.01 -9.73
N ASP A 56 5.00 4.09 -10.69
CA ASP A 56 5.80 4.17 -11.93
C ASP A 56 5.42 5.38 -12.79
N ALA A 57 4.23 5.92 -12.60
CA ALA A 57 3.78 7.11 -13.32
C ALA A 57 4.14 8.42 -12.58
N GLY A 58 4.79 8.32 -11.42
CA GLY A 58 5.15 9.49 -10.61
C GLY A 58 4.05 9.98 -9.70
N ARG A 59 2.92 9.25 -9.62
CA ARG A 59 1.83 9.61 -8.72
C ARG A 59 2.18 9.23 -7.30
N ILE A 60 1.89 10.10 -6.34
CA ILE A 60 2.17 9.83 -4.93
C ILE A 60 0.99 9.09 -4.31
N LEU A 61 1.28 7.96 -3.70
CA LEU A 61 0.31 7.14 -2.97
C LEU A 61 0.51 7.33 -1.48
N HIS A 62 -0.59 7.35 -0.74
CA HIS A 62 -0.59 7.51 0.73
C HIS A 62 -1.18 6.26 1.35
N LEU A 63 -0.46 5.63 2.26
CA LEU A 63 -0.89 4.39 2.90
C LEU A 63 -0.71 4.43 4.41
N HIS A 64 -1.65 3.80 5.11
CA HIS A 64 -1.46 3.45 6.52
C HIS A 64 -0.31 2.46 6.67
N LEU A 65 0.30 2.40 7.86
CA LEU A 65 1.34 1.42 8.17
C LEU A 65 0.86 -0.01 7.90
N ASN A 66 -0.32 -0.36 8.38
CA ASN A 66 -0.86 -1.72 8.19
C ASN A 66 -1.11 -2.03 6.71
N CYS A 67 -1.59 -1.05 5.96
CA CYS A 67 -1.82 -1.23 4.53
C CYS A 67 -0.51 -1.41 3.78
N HIS A 68 0.51 -0.66 4.15
CA HIS A 68 1.84 -0.78 3.58
C HIS A 68 2.43 -2.16 3.85
N GLN A 69 2.33 -2.65 5.09
CA GLN A 69 2.82 -3.98 5.44
C GLN A 69 2.08 -5.08 4.69
N ALA A 70 0.77 -4.97 4.57
CA ALA A 70 -0.03 -5.95 3.84
C ALA A 70 0.33 -5.96 2.36
N TRP A 71 0.61 -4.80 1.77
CA TRP A 71 1.08 -4.71 0.39
C TRP A 71 2.44 -5.39 0.22
N GLN A 72 3.39 -5.13 1.12
CA GLN A 72 4.69 -5.79 1.09
C GLN A 72 4.56 -7.31 1.19
N ASN A 73 3.69 -7.80 2.06
CA ASN A 73 3.45 -9.23 2.21
C ASN A 73 2.88 -9.83 0.92
N ALA A 74 1.97 -9.12 0.28
CA ALA A 74 1.40 -9.58 -0.99
C ALA A 74 2.45 -9.65 -2.10
N LEU A 75 3.36 -8.67 -2.15
CA LEU A 75 4.45 -8.69 -3.12
C LEU A 75 5.42 -9.83 -2.86
N ALA A 76 5.73 -10.12 -1.60
CA ALA A 76 6.59 -11.23 -1.23
C ALA A 76 5.99 -12.57 -1.68
N ASP A 77 4.69 -12.75 -1.49
CA ASP A 77 3.99 -13.96 -1.93
C ASP A 77 4.06 -14.13 -3.45
N VAL A 78 3.89 -13.05 -4.20
CA VAL A 78 4.00 -13.07 -5.65
C VAL A 78 5.42 -13.45 -6.08
N GLN A 79 6.43 -12.86 -5.45
CA GLN A 79 7.83 -13.14 -5.78
C GLN A 79 8.19 -14.60 -5.49
N VAL A 80 7.75 -15.15 -4.36
CA VAL A 80 7.98 -16.55 -4.03
C VAL A 80 7.33 -17.46 -5.06
N GLY A 81 6.11 -17.13 -5.49
CA GLY A 81 5.41 -17.89 -6.53
C GLY A 81 6.14 -17.89 -7.86
N ASN A 82 6.84 -16.82 -8.19
CA ASN A 82 7.54 -16.65 -9.46
C ASN A 82 8.91 -17.32 -9.50
N GLN A 83 9.43 -17.76 -8.37
CA GLN A 83 10.76 -18.36 -8.28
C GLN A 83 10.76 -19.86 -8.53
N ARG A 84 9.63 -20.44 -8.84
CA ARG A 84 9.52 -21.86 -9.10
C ARG A 84 9.65 -22.21 -10.57
#